data_71b24f7a84c489cdd52d0bc95d0255b0
#
_entry.id   71b24f7a84c489cdd52d0bc95d0255b0
#
_cell.length_a   1.000
_cell.length_b   1.000
_cell.length_c   1.000
_cell.angle_alpha   90.00
_cell.angle_beta   90.00
_cell.angle_gamma   90.00
#
_symmetry.space_group_name_H-M   'P 1'
#
loop_
_entity.id
_entity.type
_entity.pdbx_description
1 polymer ?
#
loop_
_entity_poly.entity_id
_entity_poly.type
_entity_poly.pdbx_seq_one_letter_code
_entity_poly.pdbx_strand_id
1 'polypeptide(L)'
;MRMKICSTPNHSGDISQSNKYLRLLSDVGVFAVGNFLAKLIQYFLLPLYTSAMTTETYGTAELLNNLSEMLFPIVTLAIYEAVFRFAVDPDQDLDALLYESTALLVKMFLGALAVGLILQKVIGYAYTYELLFVLAAYSFRMLFANYARGAGYVEVFSLNGIVNALALAVFSWLSLVRLDYGVRGYLFALGCAHIASGVVLLIGAGIPQRLLLRKKDKPLLRRMLRYSIPMIFSDIAWVVTSMSGRYVILFACGAGIAGLYTAANKLPAVIRVISTVFQQAWQLSSAREFESGGHSTFYENVWRFYSAVMLMLGAVVIAFTPILADMTLKKDFFEAWRYIPPMMFYAVVHSMSAYFGSILLACKKTRTAMHGMVLGAAINLVLAIALIQPLGIWGVLTASVICYLAILVHRILSVRKEVAIDLRLKQVIPLFLMLVAETVLMCFDIPLCRWLAWSICALMLAACFAMFRGDITSAVQKIREKRVNSQ
;
A
#
# COMPACT_ATOMS: atom_id res chain seq x y z
N MET A 1 -36.61 2.83 -11.40
CA MET A 1 -36.43 2.69 -9.95
C MET A 1 -35.42 3.78 -9.52
N ARG A 2 -35.95 4.92 -9.03
CA ARG A 2 -35.09 6.07 -8.65
C ARG A 2 -34.42 5.77 -7.30
N MET A 3 -33.12 5.47 -7.30
CA MET A 3 -32.33 5.51 -6.09
C MET A 3 -32.33 6.95 -5.57
N LYS A 4 -32.79 7.15 -4.36
CA LYS A 4 -32.73 8.41 -3.63
C LYS A 4 -31.26 8.77 -3.47
N ILE A 5 -30.82 9.82 -4.18
CA ILE A 5 -29.56 10.49 -3.95
C ILE A 5 -29.65 11.06 -2.54
N CYS A 6 -28.84 10.51 -1.66
CA CYS A 6 -28.68 10.98 -0.29
C CYS A 6 -28.23 12.43 -0.32
N SER A 7 -29.03 13.29 0.28
CA SER A 7 -28.81 14.70 0.51
C SER A 7 -27.39 14.98 1.01
N THR A 8 -26.79 16.07 0.52
CA THR A 8 -25.60 16.72 1.05
C THR A 8 -25.62 16.74 2.58
N PRO A 9 -24.54 16.31 3.25
CA PRO A 9 -24.48 16.44 4.69
C PRO A 9 -24.35 17.91 5.06
N ASN A 10 -25.39 18.44 5.71
CA ASN A 10 -25.36 19.72 6.42
C ASN A 10 -24.26 19.65 7.49
N HIS A 11 -23.22 20.44 7.35
CA HIS A 11 -22.14 20.57 8.31
C HIS A 11 -22.50 21.64 9.34
N SER A 12 -23.08 21.23 10.44
CA SER A 12 -22.96 21.88 11.75
C SER A 12 -23.51 20.94 12.82
N GLY A 13 -22.63 20.23 13.48
CA GLY A 13 -23.00 19.37 14.61
C GLY A 13 -21.77 18.61 15.10
N ASP A 14 -21.42 18.81 16.34
CA ASP A 14 -20.39 18.12 17.11
C ASP A 14 -20.40 16.60 16.82
N ILE A 15 -19.52 16.15 15.92
CA ILE A 15 -19.33 14.72 15.68
C ILE A 15 -18.58 14.20 16.90
N SER A 16 -19.31 13.54 17.81
CA SER A 16 -18.74 12.94 19.00
C SER A 16 -17.52 12.10 18.62
N GLN A 17 -16.47 12.10 19.43
CA GLN A 17 -15.24 11.31 19.18
C GLN A 17 -15.60 9.83 18.86
N SER A 18 -16.59 9.27 19.48
CA SER A 18 -17.12 7.93 19.23
C SER A 18 -17.50 7.70 17.76
N ASN A 19 -18.08 8.71 17.08
CA ASN A 19 -18.46 8.61 15.68
C ASN A 19 -17.25 8.61 14.73
N LYS A 20 -16.11 9.24 15.09
CA LYS A 20 -14.89 9.24 14.29
C LYS A 20 -14.25 7.84 14.23
N TYR A 21 -14.18 7.15 15.38
CA TYR A 21 -13.66 5.79 15.44
C TYR A 21 -14.56 4.77 14.73
N LEU A 22 -15.89 4.89 14.89
CA LEU A 22 -16.83 4.03 14.19
C LEU A 22 -16.74 4.23 12.66
N ARG A 23 -16.57 5.46 12.21
CA ARG A 23 -16.39 5.76 10.79
C ARG A 23 -15.08 5.19 10.25
N LEU A 24 -13.97 5.33 10.98
CA LEU A 24 -12.70 4.71 10.61
C LEU A 24 -12.83 3.19 10.51
N LEU A 25 -13.47 2.54 11.49
CA LEU A 25 -13.71 1.09 11.48
C LEU A 25 -14.59 0.65 10.31
N SER A 26 -15.64 1.43 9.99
CA SER A 26 -16.48 1.18 8.82
C SER A 26 -15.69 1.30 7.52
N ASP A 27 -14.91 2.37 7.36
CA ASP A 27 -14.07 2.60 6.18
C ASP A 27 -13.01 1.48 6.03
N VAL A 28 -12.36 1.08 7.15
CA VAL A 28 -11.44 -0.07 7.17
C VAL A 28 -12.17 -1.35 6.74
N GLY A 29 -13.37 -1.59 7.25
CA GLY A 29 -14.17 -2.77 6.88
C GLY A 29 -14.49 -2.81 5.39
N VAL A 30 -14.96 -1.71 4.81
CA VAL A 30 -15.26 -1.62 3.37
C VAL A 30 -14.01 -1.80 2.52
N PHE A 31 -12.90 -1.16 2.88
CA PHE A 31 -11.62 -1.32 2.17
C PHE A 31 -11.05 -2.74 2.35
N ALA A 32 -11.20 -3.35 3.54
CA ALA A 32 -10.75 -4.71 3.80
C ALA A 32 -11.45 -5.72 2.88
N VAL A 33 -12.78 -5.67 2.83
CA VAL A 33 -13.57 -6.58 1.98
C VAL A 33 -13.21 -6.40 0.50
N GLY A 34 -13.20 -5.17 0.00
CA GLY A 34 -12.86 -4.88 -1.40
C GLY A 34 -11.46 -5.35 -1.79
N ASN A 35 -10.44 -5.02 -0.97
CA ASN A 35 -9.07 -5.42 -1.24
C ASN A 35 -8.83 -6.91 -1.07
N PHE A 36 -9.44 -7.54 -0.04
CA PHE A 36 -9.32 -8.97 0.19
C PHE A 36 -9.89 -9.79 -0.97
N LEU A 37 -11.10 -9.46 -1.43
CA LEU A 37 -11.72 -10.11 -2.59
C LEU A 37 -10.88 -9.92 -3.85
N ALA A 38 -10.39 -8.70 -4.12
CA ALA A 38 -9.54 -8.44 -5.26
C ALA A 38 -8.23 -9.25 -5.22
N LYS A 39 -7.60 -9.39 -4.03
CA LYS A 39 -6.38 -10.19 -3.85
C LYS A 39 -6.64 -11.69 -3.96
N LEU A 40 -7.77 -12.18 -3.44
CA LEU A 40 -8.19 -13.58 -3.65
C LEU A 40 -8.34 -13.90 -5.13
N ILE A 41 -9.05 -13.08 -5.89
CA ILE A 41 -9.22 -13.29 -7.33
C ILE A 41 -7.87 -13.30 -8.03
N GLN A 42 -6.97 -12.36 -7.71
CA GLN A 42 -5.61 -12.34 -8.27
C GLN A 42 -4.80 -13.60 -7.93
N TYR A 43 -4.97 -14.15 -6.72
CA TYR A 43 -4.33 -15.40 -6.32
C TYR A 43 -4.83 -16.59 -7.19
N PHE A 44 -6.14 -16.66 -7.43
CA PHE A 44 -6.73 -17.70 -8.29
C PHE A 44 -6.39 -17.55 -9.78
N LEU A 45 -5.89 -16.38 -10.22
CA LEU A 45 -5.38 -16.19 -11.59
C LEU A 45 -4.01 -16.83 -11.82
N LEU A 46 -3.24 -17.09 -10.77
CA LEU A 46 -1.91 -17.67 -10.92
C LEU A 46 -1.92 -19.05 -11.63
N PRO A 47 -2.81 -20.01 -11.27
CA PRO A 47 -2.94 -21.26 -12.02
C PRO A 47 -3.31 -21.06 -13.49
N LEU A 48 -4.15 -20.08 -13.82
CA LEU A 48 -4.49 -19.74 -15.19
C LEU A 48 -3.25 -19.28 -15.97
N TYR A 49 -2.46 -18.38 -15.41
CA TYR A 49 -1.23 -17.88 -16.06
C TYR A 49 -0.20 -18.99 -16.23
N THR A 50 0.00 -19.82 -15.22
CA THR A 50 0.99 -20.91 -15.28
C THR A 50 0.57 -22.05 -16.19
N SER A 51 -0.71 -22.22 -16.47
CA SER A 51 -1.20 -23.20 -17.46
C SER A 51 -1.19 -22.67 -18.90
N ALA A 52 -1.39 -21.37 -19.09
CA ALA A 52 -1.54 -20.76 -20.40
C ALA A 52 -0.26 -20.09 -20.94
N MET A 53 0.76 -19.90 -20.11
CA MET A 53 2.00 -19.20 -20.48
C MET A 53 3.23 -20.01 -20.08
N THR A 54 4.31 -19.89 -20.84
CA THR A 54 5.62 -20.40 -20.44
C THR A 54 6.23 -19.49 -19.35
N THR A 55 7.22 -20.00 -18.61
CA THR A 55 7.93 -19.20 -17.59
C THR A 55 8.58 -17.94 -18.18
N GLU A 56 9.06 -18.05 -19.41
CA GLU A 56 9.69 -16.91 -20.13
C GLU A 56 8.65 -15.86 -20.55
N THR A 57 7.53 -16.28 -21.16
CA THR A 57 6.46 -15.36 -21.58
C THR A 57 5.78 -14.69 -20.39
N TYR A 58 5.52 -15.45 -19.32
CA TYR A 58 4.98 -14.89 -18.08
C TYR A 58 5.96 -13.92 -17.41
N GLY A 59 7.24 -14.30 -17.35
CA GLY A 59 8.30 -13.43 -16.82
C GLY A 59 8.41 -12.10 -17.59
N THR A 60 8.37 -12.15 -18.92
CA THR A 60 8.38 -10.95 -19.77
C THR A 60 7.13 -10.08 -19.53
N ALA A 61 5.96 -10.70 -19.43
CA ALA A 61 4.70 -9.98 -19.16
C ALA A 61 4.71 -9.27 -17.80
N GLU A 62 5.18 -9.93 -16.76
CA GLU A 62 5.34 -9.36 -15.41
C GLU A 62 6.38 -8.24 -15.38
N LEU A 63 7.49 -8.37 -16.12
CA LEU A 63 8.49 -7.29 -16.23
C LEU A 63 7.88 -6.04 -16.85
N LEU A 64 7.06 -6.19 -17.88
CA LEU A 64 6.38 -5.07 -18.55
C LEU A 64 5.31 -4.44 -17.65
N ASN A 65 4.58 -5.23 -16.89
CA ASN A 65 3.65 -4.71 -15.88
C ASN A 65 4.40 -3.89 -14.81
N ASN A 66 5.49 -4.42 -14.27
CA ASN A 66 6.33 -3.72 -13.29
C ASN A 66 6.94 -2.43 -13.87
N LEU A 67 7.32 -2.44 -15.15
CA LEU A 67 7.79 -1.24 -15.84
C LEU A 67 6.69 -0.19 -15.97
N SER A 68 5.44 -0.61 -16.24
CA SER A 68 4.28 0.30 -16.24
C SER A 68 4.08 0.95 -14.87
N GLU A 69 4.15 0.17 -13.80
CA GLU A 69 4.01 0.68 -12.43
C GLU A 69 5.13 1.65 -12.05
N MET A 70 6.36 1.40 -12.52
CA MET A 70 7.52 2.27 -12.29
C MET A 70 7.42 3.58 -13.09
N LEU A 71 6.95 3.52 -14.34
CA LEU A 71 6.77 4.71 -15.18
C LEU A 71 5.57 5.55 -14.77
N PHE A 72 4.57 4.96 -14.13
CA PHE A 72 3.32 5.59 -13.76
C PHE A 72 3.49 6.89 -12.96
N PRO A 73 4.22 6.98 -11.83
CA PRO A 73 4.39 8.23 -11.10
C PRO A 73 5.15 9.28 -11.90
N ILE A 74 6.05 8.89 -12.82
CA ILE A 74 6.79 9.81 -13.68
C ILE A 74 5.86 10.41 -14.73
N VAL A 75 5.14 9.58 -15.46
CA VAL A 75 4.25 9.99 -16.56
C VAL A 75 3.05 10.79 -16.04
N THR A 76 2.57 10.49 -14.83
CA THR A 76 1.45 11.23 -14.24
C THR A 76 1.89 12.45 -13.41
N LEU A 77 3.19 12.69 -13.23
CA LEU A 77 3.74 13.65 -12.25
C LEU A 77 3.16 13.41 -10.84
N ALA A 78 2.84 12.17 -10.49
CA ALA A 78 2.17 11.75 -9.26
C ALA A 78 0.93 12.59 -8.90
N ILE A 79 0.25 13.19 -9.90
CA ILE A 79 -0.89 14.10 -9.71
C ILE A 79 -2.06 13.40 -9.00
N TYR A 80 -2.18 12.09 -9.11
CA TYR A 80 -3.19 11.29 -8.42
C TYR A 80 -3.11 11.39 -6.89
N GLU A 81 -1.92 11.56 -6.33
CA GLU A 81 -1.73 11.79 -4.89
C GLU A 81 -2.26 13.16 -4.47
N ALA A 82 -2.00 14.20 -5.28
CA ALA A 82 -2.56 15.52 -5.05
C ALA A 82 -4.08 15.51 -5.18
N VAL A 83 -4.64 14.81 -6.19
CA VAL A 83 -6.09 14.69 -6.37
C VAL A 83 -6.75 14.13 -5.11
N PHE A 84 -6.23 13.03 -4.56
CA PHE A 84 -6.74 12.47 -3.31
C PHE A 84 -6.68 13.50 -2.17
N ARG A 85 -5.51 14.10 -1.94
CA ARG A 85 -5.28 14.98 -0.81
C ARG A 85 -6.14 16.26 -0.86
N PHE A 86 -6.27 16.85 -2.04
CA PHE A 86 -7.05 18.08 -2.22
C PHE A 86 -8.56 17.79 -2.30
N ALA A 87 -8.98 16.61 -2.77
CA ALA A 87 -10.39 16.23 -2.79
C ALA A 87 -10.98 16.01 -1.39
N VAL A 88 -10.16 15.76 -0.37
CA VAL A 88 -10.59 15.66 1.03
C VAL A 88 -10.89 17.01 1.66
N ASP A 89 -10.34 18.10 1.11
CA ASP A 89 -10.51 19.47 1.61
C ASP A 89 -11.96 19.94 1.33
N PRO A 90 -12.78 20.29 2.37
CA PRO A 90 -14.18 20.66 2.17
C PRO A 90 -14.38 21.92 1.33
N ASP A 91 -13.42 22.85 1.37
CA ASP A 91 -13.49 24.13 0.66
C ASP A 91 -13.00 24.04 -0.78
N GLN A 92 -12.52 22.85 -1.19
CA GLN A 92 -11.95 22.69 -2.52
C GLN A 92 -13.02 22.47 -3.58
N ASP A 93 -12.94 23.26 -4.66
CA ASP A 93 -13.77 23.03 -5.86
C ASP A 93 -13.38 21.71 -6.54
N LEU A 94 -14.19 20.67 -6.35
CA LEU A 94 -13.96 19.35 -6.90
C LEU A 94 -14.04 19.30 -8.43
N ASP A 95 -14.79 20.21 -9.06
CA ASP A 95 -14.93 20.25 -10.52
C ASP A 95 -13.68 20.83 -11.17
N ALA A 96 -13.12 21.90 -10.57
CA ALA A 96 -11.84 22.47 -10.99
C ALA A 96 -10.68 21.50 -10.75
N LEU A 97 -10.66 20.83 -9.59
CA LEU A 97 -9.69 19.79 -9.25
C LEU A 97 -9.64 18.69 -10.31
N LEU A 98 -10.80 18.14 -10.63
CA LEU A 98 -10.94 17.04 -11.58
C LEU A 98 -10.58 17.46 -13.00
N TYR A 99 -11.02 18.66 -13.43
CA TYR A 99 -10.72 19.18 -14.76
C TYR A 99 -9.21 19.42 -14.95
N GLU A 100 -8.57 20.13 -14.06
CA GLU A 100 -7.13 20.47 -14.18
C GLU A 100 -6.25 19.22 -14.11
N SER A 101 -6.55 18.28 -13.21
CA SER A 101 -5.78 17.03 -13.09
C SER A 101 -5.95 16.13 -14.31
N THR A 102 -7.17 16.00 -14.85
CA THR A 102 -7.42 15.21 -16.05
C THR A 102 -6.78 15.85 -17.28
N ALA A 103 -6.89 17.18 -17.44
CA ALA A 103 -6.28 17.92 -18.52
C ALA A 103 -4.74 17.81 -18.51
N LEU A 104 -4.14 17.85 -17.32
CA LEU A 104 -2.70 17.62 -17.14
C LEU A 104 -2.34 16.18 -17.57
N LEU A 105 -3.06 15.18 -17.06
CA LEU A 105 -2.80 13.78 -17.36
C LEU A 105 -2.87 13.50 -18.86
N VAL A 106 -3.88 14.06 -19.56
CA VAL A 106 -3.98 13.94 -21.03
C VAL A 106 -2.75 14.53 -21.72
N LYS A 107 -2.30 15.72 -21.33
CA LYS A 107 -1.09 16.35 -21.91
C LYS A 107 0.17 15.52 -21.67
N MET A 108 0.35 15.05 -20.45
CA MET A 108 1.50 14.22 -20.08
C MET A 108 1.49 12.89 -20.84
N PHE A 109 0.31 12.28 -20.98
CA PHE A 109 0.19 11.04 -21.75
C PHE A 109 0.43 11.24 -23.25
N LEU A 110 -0.02 12.34 -23.84
CA LEU A 110 0.33 12.68 -25.23
C LEU A 110 1.85 12.84 -25.42
N GLY A 111 2.52 13.44 -24.45
CA GLY A 111 3.99 13.49 -24.41
C GLY A 111 4.63 12.09 -24.30
N ALA A 112 4.14 11.25 -23.39
CA ALA A 112 4.61 9.88 -23.23
C ALA A 112 4.36 9.03 -24.49
N LEU A 113 3.22 9.22 -25.15
CA LEU A 113 2.89 8.58 -26.42
C LEU A 113 3.88 9.00 -27.52
N ALA A 114 4.17 10.30 -27.65
CA ALA A 114 5.15 10.80 -28.62
C ALA A 114 6.54 10.19 -28.39
N VAL A 115 7.00 10.19 -27.14
CA VAL A 115 8.28 9.57 -26.76
C VAL A 115 8.28 8.07 -27.06
N GLY A 116 7.20 7.35 -26.71
CA GLY A 116 7.06 5.92 -26.96
C GLY A 116 7.09 5.59 -28.46
N LEU A 117 6.43 6.39 -29.30
CA LEU A 117 6.46 6.22 -30.76
C LEU A 117 7.85 6.48 -31.36
N ILE A 118 8.58 7.47 -30.85
CA ILE A 118 9.97 7.72 -31.24
C ILE A 118 10.86 6.54 -30.85
N LEU A 119 10.75 6.06 -29.60
CA LEU A 119 11.51 4.90 -29.12
C LEU A 119 11.18 3.64 -29.93
N GLN A 120 9.90 3.44 -30.28
CA GLN A 120 9.50 2.34 -31.15
C GLN A 120 10.19 2.40 -32.51
N LYS A 121 10.27 3.60 -33.10
CA LYS A 121 10.93 3.79 -34.40
C LYS A 121 12.45 3.59 -34.33
N VAL A 122 13.07 3.93 -33.19
CA VAL A 122 14.54 3.86 -33.00
C VAL A 122 14.97 2.46 -32.53
N ILE A 123 14.26 1.88 -31.56
CA ILE A 123 14.65 0.63 -30.88
C ILE A 123 13.88 -0.58 -31.46
N GLY A 124 12.65 -0.37 -31.95
CA GLY A 124 11.82 -1.43 -32.50
C GLY A 124 11.30 -2.43 -31.46
N TYR A 125 11.09 -1.99 -30.19
CA TYR A 125 10.68 -2.91 -29.12
C TYR A 125 9.26 -3.45 -29.32
N ALA A 126 9.14 -4.79 -29.29
CA ALA A 126 7.94 -5.50 -29.74
C ALA A 126 6.65 -5.20 -28.95
N TYR A 127 6.76 -4.70 -27.71
CA TYR A 127 5.62 -4.51 -26.79
C TYR A 127 5.37 -3.05 -26.40
N THR A 128 5.89 -2.09 -27.15
CA THR A 128 5.77 -0.65 -26.84
C THR A 128 4.31 -0.19 -26.83
N TYR A 129 3.48 -0.62 -27.78
CA TYR A 129 2.08 -0.21 -27.86
C TYR A 129 1.26 -0.76 -26.69
N GLU A 130 1.47 -2.02 -26.35
CA GLU A 130 0.80 -2.68 -25.23
C GLU A 130 1.20 -2.04 -23.91
N LEU A 131 2.48 -1.69 -23.74
CA LEU A 131 2.97 -0.97 -22.56
C LEU A 131 2.30 0.40 -22.42
N LEU A 132 2.24 1.18 -23.51
CA LEU A 132 1.58 2.49 -23.53
C LEU A 132 0.08 2.36 -23.22
N PHE A 133 -0.58 1.33 -23.77
CA PHE A 133 -1.98 1.05 -23.51
C PHE A 133 -2.25 0.74 -22.03
N VAL A 134 -1.47 -0.15 -21.41
CA VAL A 134 -1.57 -0.46 -19.99
C VAL A 134 -1.31 0.77 -19.13
N LEU A 135 -0.24 1.52 -19.44
CA LEU A 135 0.15 2.72 -18.71
C LEU A 135 -0.95 3.80 -18.77
N ALA A 136 -1.58 4.01 -19.94
CA ALA A 136 -2.71 4.92 -20.07
C ALA A 136 -3.90 4.49 -19.21
N ALA A 137 -4.36 3.25 -19.43
CA ALA A 137 -5.52 2.71 -18.75
C ALA A 137 -5.34 2.72 -17.21
N TYR A 138 -4.15 2.34 -16.73
CA TYR A 138 -3.78 2.38 -15.32
C TYR A 138 -3.78 3.82 -14.77
N SER A 139 -3.18 4.77 -15.51
CA SER A 139 -3.05 6.16 -15.07
C SER A 139 -4.41 6.84 -14.90
N PHE A 140 -5.31 6.71 -15.88
CA PHE A 140 -6.66 7.28 -15.79
C PHE A 140 -7.47 6.62 -14.68
N ARG A 141 -7.43 5.29 -14.57
CA ARG A 141 -8.10 4.58 -13.49
C ARG A 141 -7.62 5.06 -12.11
N MET A 142 -6.31 5.19 -11.90
CA MET A 142 -5.74 5.63 -10.62
C MET A 142 -6.10 7.07 -10.28
N LEU A 143 -6.13 7.97 -11.27
CA LEU A 143 -6.58 9.34 -11.09
C LEU A 143 -8.04 9.37 -10.56
N PHE A 144 -8.94 8.68 -11.26
CA PHE A 144 -10.37 8.65 -10.93
C PHE A 144 -10.64 7.89 -9.62
N ALA A 145 -9.88 6.84 -9.32
CA ALA A 145 -9.98 6.12 -8.07
C ALA A 145 -9.60 6.99 -6.86
N ASN A 146 -8.49 7.75 -6.97
CA ASN A 146 -8.07 8.66 -5.92
C ASN A 146 -9.03 9.85 -5.77
N TYR A 147 -9.61 10.35 -6.88
CA TYR A 147 -10.68 11.33 -6.82
C TYR A 147 -11.91 10.77 -6.08
N ALA A 148 -12.41 9.60 -6.47
CA ALA A 148 -13.58 8.99 -5.84
C ALA A 148 -13.35 8.76 -4.34
N ARG A 149 -12.17 8.26 -3.96
CA ARG A 149 -11.80 8.05 -2.55
C ARG A 149 -11.73 9.36 -1.76
N GLY A 150 -11.10 10.39 -2.31
CA GLY A 150 -10.96 11.70 -1.66
C GLY A 150 -12.28 12.46 -1.55
N ALA A 151 -13.11 12.41 -2.59
CA ALA A 151 -14.44 13.02 -2.63
C ALA A 151 -15.51 12.26 -1.82
N GLY A 152 -15.16 11.13 -1.16
CA GLY A 152 -16.04 10.40 -0.27
C GLY A 152 -16.87 9.30 -0.93
N TYR A 153 -16.64 8.97 -2.21
CA TYR A 153 -17.31 7.85 -2.90
C TYR A 153 -16.62 6.51 -2.57
N VAL A 154 -16.54 6.16 -1.27
CA VAL A 154 -15.76 5.01 -0.76
C VAL A 154 -16.27 3.69 -1.33
N GLU A 155 -17.58 3.52 -1.45
CA GLU A 155 -18.22 2.33 -2.02
C GLU A 155 -17.82 2.14 -3.50
N VAL A 156 -17.84 3.21 -4.29
CA VAL A 156 -17.43 3.19 -5.71
C VAL A 156 -15.96 2.84 -5.84
N PHE A 157 -15.12 3.40 -4.96
CA PHE A 157 -13.69 3.06 -4.89
C PHE A 157 -13.47 1.58 -4.56
N SER A 158 -14.20 1.02 -3.61
CA SER A 158 -14.08 -0.40 -3.24
C SER A 158 -14.59 -1.31 -4.35
N LEU A 159 -15.73 -0.99 -4.97
CA LEU A 159 -16.29 -1.71 -6.10
C LEU A 159 -15.34 -1.73 -7.30
N ASN A 160 -14.66 -0.61 -7.59
CA ASN A 160 -13.65 -0.54 -8.65
C ASN A 160 -12.55 -1.60 -8.49
N GLY A 161 -12.09 -1.88 -7.26
CA GLY A 161 -11.08 -2.92 -7.00
C GLY A 161 -11.59 -4.32 -7.37
N ILE A 162 -12.81 -4.65 -6.99
CA ILE A 162 -13.46 -5.94 -7.29
C ILE A 162 -13.69 -6.08 -8.80
N VAL A 163 -14.25 -5.06 -9.44
CA VAL A 163 -14.49 -5.07 -10.89
C VAL A 163 -13.19 -5.21 -11.66
N ASN A 164 -12.12 -4.52 -11.24
CA ASN A 164 -10.81 -4.67 -11.87
C ASN A 164 -10.30 -6.11 -11.79
N ALA A 165 -10.44 -6.77 -10.65
CA ALA A 165 -9.97 -8.15 -10.48
C ALA A 165 -10.82 -9.15 -11.29
N LEU A 166 -12.13 -8.99 -11.29
CA LEU A 166 -13.05 -9.83 -12.09
C LEU A 166 -12.82 -9.61 -13.60
N ALA A 167 -12.72 -8.37 -14.05
CA ALA A 167 -12.44 -8.05 -15.44
C ALA A 167 -11.07 -8.62 -15.87
N LEU A 168 -10.04 -8.51 -15.01
CA LEU A 168 -8.75 -9.13 -15.27
C LEU A 168 -8.88 -10.65 -15.44
N ALA A 169 -9.68 -11.32 -14.61
CA ALA A 169 -9.91 -12.76 -14.73
C ALA A 169 -10.56 -13.12 -16.07
N VAL A 170 -11.63 -12.41 -16.45
CA VAL A 170 -12.37 -12.65 -17.68
C VAL A 170 -11.50 -12.37 -18.92
N PHE A 171 -10.85 -11.21 -18.97
CA PHE A 171 -10.01 -10.84 -20.11
C PHE A 171 -8.75 -11.69 -20.21
N SER A 172 -8.14 -12.11 -19.08
CA SER A 172 -7.01 -13.05 -19.09
C SER A 172 -7.42 -14.41 -19.62
N TRP A 173 -8.56 -14.94 -19.17
CA TRP A 173 -9.08 -16.20 -19.70
C TRP A 173 -9.34 -16.11 -21.22
N LEU A 174 -9.97 -15.04 -21.66
CA LEU A 174 -10.27 -14.83 -23.08
C LEU A 174 -8.99 -14.71 -23.92
N SER A 175 -8.05 -13.83 -23.51
CA SER A 175 -6.86 -13.52 -24.30
C SER A 175 -5.78 -14.60 -24.26
N LEU A 176 -5.63 -15.33 -23.12
CA LEU A 176 -4.58 -16.32 -22.96
C LEU A 176 -5.06 -17.73 -23.29
N VAL A 177 -6.30 -18.10 -22.88
CA VAL A 177 -6.78 -19.48 -23.06
C VAL A 177 -7.51 -19.66 -24.39
N ARG A 178 -8.33 -18.67 -24.80
CA ARG A 178 -9.12 -18.76 -26.03
C ARG A 178 -8.38 -18.27 -27.27
N LEU A 179 -7.63 -17.18 -27.14
CA LEU A 179 -6.97 -16.52 -28.28
C LEU A 179 -5.47 -16.80 -28.34
N ASP A 180 -4.87 -17.34 -27.29
CA ASP A 180 -3.43 -17.71 -27.18
C ASP A 180 -2.48 -16.57 -27.59
N TYR A 181 -2.76 -15.34 -27.11
CA TYR A 181 -1.98 -14.16 -27.46
C TYR A 181 -0.73 -13.96 -26.59
N GLY A 182 -0.42 -14.89 -25.68
CA GLY A 182 0.80 -14.86 -24.86
C GLY A 182 1.00 -13.53 -24.13
N VAL A 183 2.20 -12.94 -24.24
CA VAL A 183 2.55 -11.65 -23.58
C VAL A 183 1.59 -10.53 -23.95
N ARG A 184 1.24 -10.41 -25.23
CA ARG A 184 0.30 -9.36 -25.69
C ARG A 184 -1.08 -9.55 -25.08
N GLY A 185 -1.55 -10.80 -25.00
CA GLY A 185 -2.82 -11.15 -24.36
C GLY A 185 -2.86 -10.77 -22.89
N TYR A 186 -1.77 -11.01 -22.16
CA TYR A 186 -1.65 -10.61 -20.75
C TYR A 186 -1.75 -9.09 -20.57
N LEU A 187 -0.98 -8.32 -21.35
CA LEU A 187 -0.98 -6.85 -21.27
C LEU A 187 -2.32 -6.27 -21.73
N PHE A 188 -2.93 -6.84 -22.76
CA PHE A 188 -4.27 -6.45 -23.21
C PHE A 188 -5.32 -6.69 -22.11
N ALA A 189 -5.29 -7.84 -21.45
CA ALA A 189 -6.18 -8.15 -20.33
C ALA A 189 -6.03 -7.15 -19.17
N LEU A 190 -4.80 -6.76 -18.83
CA LEU A 190 -4.52 -5.74 -17.81
C LEU A 190 -5.13 -4.38 -18.21
N GLY A 191 -4.88 -3.90 -19.42
CA GLY A 191 -5.41 -2.63 -19.90
C GLY A 191 -6.94 -2.63 -19.92
N CYS A 192 -7.57 -3.68 -20.46
CA CYS A 192 -9.02 -3.83 -20.48
C CYS A 192 -9.63 -3.89 -19.07
N ALA A 193 -8.98 -4.56 -18.11
CA ALA A 193 -9.42 -4.59 -16.73
C ALA A 193 -9.38 -3.18 -16.09
N HIS A 194 -8.33 -2.42 -16.37
CA HIS A 194 -8.24 -1.03 -15.91
C HIS A 194 -9.31 -0.13 -16.53
N ILE A 195 -9.62 -0.31 -17.82
CA ILE A 195 -10.70 0.43 -18.47
C ILE A 195 -12.05 0.06 -17.88
N ALA A 196 -12.36 -1.23 -17.73
CA ALA A 196 -13.64 -1.69 -17.18
C ALA A 196 -13.88 -1.13 -15.78
N SER A 197 -12.87 -1.17 -14.93
CA SER A 197 -12.97 -0.59 -13.59
C SER A 197 -12.98 0.95 -13.60
N GLY A 198 -12.28 1.57 -14.55
CA GLY A 198 -12.34 3.01 -14.80
C GLY A 198 -13.74 3.50 -15.18
N VAL A 199 -14.48 2.73 -15.98
CA VAL A 199 -15.87 3.02 -16.34
C VAL A 199 -16.78 3.01 -15.10
N VAL A 200 -16.57 2.09 -14.16
CA VAL A 200 -17.30 2.08 -12.89
C VAL A 200 -17.07 3.36 -12.09
N LEU A 201 -15.82 3.84 -12.05
CA LEU A 201 -15.48 5.11 -11.40
C LEU A 201 -16.12 6.31 -12.11
N LEU A 202 -16.07 6.33 -13.44
CA LEU A 202 -16.66 7.40 -14.24
C LEU A 202 -18.17 7.55 -13.96
N ILE A 203 -18.90 6.42 -13.98
CA ILE A 203 -20.35 6.42 -13.77
C ILE A 203 -20.68 6.66 -12.30
N GLY A 204 -20.04 5.93 -11.39
CA GLY A 204 -20.38 5.95 -9.96
C GLY A 204 -20.05 7.26 -9.25
N ALA A 205 -19.03 7.99 -9.68
CA ALA A 205 -18.66 9.29 -9.12
C ALA A 205 -19.15 10.49 -9.97
N GLY A 206 -19.93 10.27 -11.03
CA GLY A 206 -20.48 11.33 -11.88
C GLY A 206 -19.42 12.18 -12.57
N ILE A 207 -18.27 11.58 -12.91
CA ILE A 207 -17.07 12.28 -13.43
C ILE A 207 -17.36 12.98 -14.77
N PRO A 208 -18.06 12.38 -15.76
CA PRO A 208 -18.27 13.01 -17.06
C PRO A 208 -19.02 14.34 -16.96
N GLN A 209 -20.07 14.42 -16.12
CA GLN A 209 -20.84 15.66 -15.94
C GLN A 209 -19.98 16.79 -15.37
N ARG A 210 -19.08 16.46 -14.42
CA ARG A 210 -18.16 17.43 -13.80
C ARG A 210 -17.09 17.91 -14.77
N LEU A 211 -16.53 17.02 -15.60
CA LEU A 211 -15.57 17.39 -16.63
C LEU A 211 -16.16 18.33 -17.70
N LEU A 212 -17.44 18.21 -18.00
CA LEU A 212 -18.13 19.09 -18.96
C LEU A 212 -18.21 20.55 -18.49
N LEU A 213 -18.15 20.80 -17.18
CA LEU A 213 -18.17 22.16 -16.62
C LEU A 213 -16.92 22.97 -16.95
N ARG A 214 -15.82 22.33 -17.35
CA ARG A 214 -14.54 22.91 -17.80
C ARG A 214 -14.00 24.02 -16.89
N LYS A 215 -14.14 23.86 -15.58
CA LYS A 215 -13.64 24.81 -14.61
C LYS A 215 -12.11 24.83 -14.57
N LYS A 216 -11.51 25.93 -15.04
CA LYS A 216 -10.06 26.14 -15.03
C LYS A 216 -9.61 26.88 -13.79
N ASP A 217 -8.62 26.34 -13.11
CA ASP A 217 -7.96 26.97 -11.95
C ASP A 217 -6.45 26.69 -11.97
N LYS A 218 -5.70 27.51 -12.73
CA LYS A 218 -4.24 27.39 -12.82
C LYS A 218 -3.51 27.54 -11.49
N PRO A 219 -3.90 28.44 -10.58
CA PRO A 219 -3.37 28.49 -9.20
C PRO A 219 -3.53 27.17 -8.44
N LEU A 220 -4.68 26.52 -8.56
CA LEU A 220 -4.93 25.19 -7.98
C LEU A 220 -3.96 24.15 -8.57
N LEU A 221 -3.85 24.07 -9.90
CA LEU A 221 -2.93 23.16 -10.56
C LEU A 221 -1.49 23.34 -10.08
N ARG A 222 -1.04 24.60 -9.92
CA ARG A 222 0.32 24.89 -9.40
C ARG A 222 0.49 24.39 -7.96
N ARG A 223 -0.51 24.54 -7.09
CA ARG A 223 -0.48 24.00 -5.72
C ARG A 223 -0.42 22.47 -5.73
N MET A 224 -1.22 21.83 -6.57
CA MET A 224 -1.23 20.39 -6.75
C MET A 224 0.12 19.84 -7.23
N LEU A 225 0.73 20.45 -8.25
CA LEU A 225 2.05 20.07 -8.74
C LEU A 225 3.16 20.27 -7.70
N ARG A 226 3.09 21.36 -6.91
CA ARG A 226 4.03 21.56 -5.81
C ARG A 226 3.93 20.47 -4.73
N TYR A 227 2.75 19.90 -4.55
CA TYR A 227 2.52 18.75 -3.67
C TYR A 227 2.99 17.45 -4.30
N SER A 228 2.63 17.17 -5.56
CA SER A 228 2.81 15.86 -6.18
C SER A 228 4.24 15.59 -6.70
N ILE A 229 4.95 16.60 -7.22
CA ILE A 229 6.31 16.39 -7.77
C ILE A 229 7.28 15.74 -6.76
N PRO A 230 7.33 16.15 -5.48
CA PRO A 230 8.16 15.43 -4.49
C PRO A 230 7.76 13.97 -4.29
N MET A 231 6.48 13.60 -4.54
CA MET A 231 6.01 12.22 -4.40
C MET A 231 6.60 11.30 -5.45
N ILE A 232 6.94 11.79 -6.65
CA ILE A 232 7.61 11.01 -7.70
C ILE A 232 8.89 10.36 -7.14
N PHE A 233 9.72 11.14 -6.46
CA PHE A 233 10.96 10.64 -5.87
C PHE A 233 10.71 9.65 -4.74
N SER A 234 9.62 9.86 -3.98
CA SER A 234 9.19 8.93 -2.94
C SER A 234 8.77 7.58 -3.51
N ASP A 235 8.00 7.59 -4.61
CA ASP A 235 7.52 6.39 -5.28
C ASP A 235 8.66 5.63 -5.95
N ILE A 236 9.58 6.33 -6.62
CA ILE A 236 10.80 5.73 -7.18
C ILE A 236 11.66 5.15 -6.07
N ALA A 237 11.86 5.88 -4.97
CA ALA A 237 12.63 5.40 -3.83
C ALA A 237 11.98 4.14 -3.20
N TRP A 238 10.65 4.07 -3.17
CA TRP A 238 9.92 2.88 -2.76
C TRP A 238 10.23 1.68 -3.67
N VAL A 239 10.18 1.84 -4.99
CA VAL A 239 10.52 0.79 -5.96
C VAL A 239 11.97 0.33 -5.75
N VAL A 240 12.91 1.27 -5.66
CA VAL A 240 14.33 0.95 -5.40
C VAL A 240 14.46 0.20 -4.08
N THR A 241 13.86 0.67 -3.00
CA THR A 241 13.95 0.01 -1.68
C THR A 241 13.35 -1.38 -1.68
N SER A 242 12.22 -1.59 -2.39
CA SER A 242 11.52 -2.87 -2.40
C SER A 242 12.16 -3.93 -3.29
N MET A 243 12.88 -3.53 -4.33
CA MET A 243 13.46 -4.42 -5.34
C MET A 243 14.99 -4.58 -5.23
N SER A 244 15.71 -3.58 -4.70
CA SER A 244 17.18 -3.57 -4.68
C SER A 244 17.77 -4.81 -4.01
N GLY A 245 17.24 -5.25 -2.87
CA GLY A 245 17.72 -6.40 -2.14
C GLY A 245 17.76 -7.67 -3.00
N ARG A 246 16.70 -7.92 -3.79
CA ARG A 246 16.63 -9.07 -4.69
C ARG A 246 17.69 -9.02 -5.78
N TYR A 247 17.91 -7.85 -6.39
CA TYR A 247 18.91 -7.69 -7.45
C TYR A 247 20.33 -7.77 -6.90
N VAL A 248 20.60 -7.15 -5.75
CA VAL A 248 21.89 -7.24 -5.09
C VAL A 248 22.24 -8.71 -4.77
N ILE A 249 21.31 -9.50 -4.24
CA ILE A 249 21.50 -10.93 -4.00
C ILE A 249 21.69 -11.69 -5.31
N LEU A 250 20.91 -11.40 -6.34
CA LEU A 250 21.01 -12.06 -7.64
C LEU A 250 22.39 -11.90 -8.26
N PHE A 251 22.92 -10.68 -8.26
CA PHE A 251 24.23 -10.39 -8.85
C PHE A 251 25.41 -10.87 -8.00
N ALA A 252 25.28 -10.89 -6.67
CA ALA A 252 26.36 -11.25 -5.78
C ALA A 252 26.37 -12.74 -5.39
N CYS A 253 25.20 -13.35 -5.21
CA CYS A 253 25.05 -14.71 -4.68
C CYS A 253 24.44 -15.71 -5.67
N GLY A 254 23.95 -15.22 -6.82
CA GLY A 254 23.36 -16.06 -7.86
C GLY A 254 21.85 -16.31 -7.69
N ALA A 255 21.27 -16.97 -8.71
CA ALA A 255 19.82 -17.15 -8.85
C ALA A 255 19.21 -18.05 -7.77
N GLY A 256 19.92 -19.08 -7.30
CA GLY A 256 19.43 -20.00 -6.27
C GLY A 256 19.13 -19.27 -4.96
N ILE A 257 20.06 -18.46 -4.48
CA ILE A 257 19.95 -17.69 -3.25
C ILE A 257 18.91 -16.56 -3.40
N ALA A 258 18.84 -15.92 -4.57
CA ALA A 258 17.78 -14.96 -4.88
C ALA A 258 16.39 -15.62 -4.88
N GLY A 259 16.30 -16.89 -5.27
CA GLY A 259 15.10 -17.72 -5.18
C GLY A 259 14.64 -17.93 -3.74
N LEU A 260 15.56 -18.32 -2.85
CA LEU A 260 15.28 -18.48 -1.41
C LEU A 260 14.78 -17.17 -0.79
N TYR A 261 15.45 -16.04 -1.08
CA TYR A 261 15.03 -14.71 -0.64
C TYR A 261 13.61 -14.37 -1.12
N THR A 262 13.31 -14.67 -2.39
CA THR A 262 12.00 -14.40 -2.98
C THR A 262 10.91 -15.27 -2.35
N ALA A 263 11.20 -16.54 -2.09
CA ALA A 263 10.29 -17.46 -1.41
C ALA A 263 9.99 -17.02 0.03
N ALA A 264 11.03 -16.65 0.79
CA ALA A 264 10.92 -16.12 2.14
C ALA A 264 10.02 -14.88 2.21
N ASN A 265 10.05 -14.01 1.19
CA ASN A 265 9.30 -12.75 1.16
C ASN A 265 7.78 -12.91 0.97
N LYS A 266 7.28 -14.14 0.71
CA LYS A 266 5.84 -14.40 0.55
C LYS A 266 5.06 -14.25 1.86
N LEU A 267 5.60 -14.69 3.00
CA LEU A 267 4.93 -14.59 4.29
C LEU A 267 4.84 -13.13 4.81
N PRO A 268 5.90 -12.31 4.76
CA PRO A 268 5.81 -10.89 5.08
C PRO A 268 4.82 -10.09 4.22
N ALA A 269 4.48 -10.60 3.02
CA ALA A 269 3.49 -9.97 2.16
C ALA A 269 2.10 -9.90 2.84
N VAL A 270 1.76 -10.80 3.74
CA VAL A 270 0.49 -10.78 4.48
C VAL A 270 0.39 -9.51 5.34
N ILE A 271 1.43 -9.17 6.09
CA ILE A 271 1.48 -7.92 6.89
C ILE A 271 1.31 -6.70 5.98
N ARG A 272 1.97 -6.71 4.82
CA ARG A 272 1.84 -5.60 3.86
C ARG A 272 0.41 -5.43 3.35
N VAL A 273 -0.30 -6.52 3.07
CA VAL A 273 -1.72 -6.45 2.67
C VAL A 273 -2.58 -5.85 3.77
N ILE A 274 -2.45 -6.34 5.00
CA ILE A 274 -3.20 -5.82 6.16
C ILE A 274 -2.88 -4.33 6.38
N SER A 275 -1.59 -3.97 6.33
CA SER A 275 -1.15 -2.58 6.45
C SER A 275 -1.73 -1.71 5.34
N THR A 276 -1.75 -2.17 4.09
CA THR A 276 -2.29 -1.42 2.95
C THR A 276 -3.77 -1.12 3.13
N VAL A 277 -4.55 -2.12 3.55
CA VAL A 277 -5.99 -1.96 3.84
C VAL A 277 -6.22 -0.88 4.89
N PHE A 278 -5.48 -0.97 6.01
CA PHE A 278 -5.55 0.05 7.06
C PHE A 278 -5.14 1.42 6.54
N GLN A 279 -4.02 1.50 5.78
CA GLN A 279 -3.48 2.76 5.26
C GLN A 279 -4.46 3.50 4.34
N GLN A 280 -5.25 2.79 3.52
CA GLN A 280 -6.26 3.41 2.66
C GLN A 280 -7.33 4.14 3.47
N ALA A 281 -7.82 3.54 4.56
CA ALA A 281 -8.77 4.18 5.46
C ALA A 281 -8.11 5.27 6.32
N TRP A 282 -6.87 5.01 6.78
CA TRP A 282 -6.12 5.93 7.64
C TRP A 282 -5.75 7.24 6.92
N GLN A 283 -5.32 7.17 5.67
CA GLN A 283 -5.06 8.38 4.86
C GLN A 283 -6.28 9.28 4.78
N LEU A 284 -7.47 8.69 4.57
CA LEU A 284 -8.71 9.45 4.52
C LEU A 284 -9.06 10.06 5.87
N SER A 285 -8.98 9.27 6.96
CA SER A 285 -9.32 9.72 8.30
C SER A 285 -8.33 10.76 8.84
N SER A 286 -7.02 10.57 8.60
CA SER A 286 -6.00 11.52 9.03
C SER A 286 -6.09 12.87 8.31
N ALA A 287 -6.45 12.85 7.01
CA ALA A 287 -6.64 14.07 6.24
C ALA A 287 -7.88 14.85 6.73
N ARG A 288 -9.01 14.18 6.98
CA ARG A 288 -10.23 14.79 7.54
C ARG A 288 -10.01 15.36 8.95
N GLU A 289 -9.28 14.62 9.80
CA GLU A 289 -8.96 15.08 11.15
C GLU A 289 -8.08 16.33 11.13
N PHE A 290 -7.10 16.39 10.24
CA PHE A 290 -6.25 17.57 10.06
C PHE A 290 -7.06 18.81 9.63
N GLU A 291 -7.96 18.65 8.65
CA GLU A 291 -8.84 19.75 8.17
C GLU A 291 -9.84 20.23 9.26
N SER A 292 -10.24 19.34 10.18
CA SER A 292 -11.14 19.70 11.30
C SER A 292 -10.44 20.34 12.51
N GLY A 293 -9.14 20.67 12.40
CA GLY A 293 -8.37 21.31 13.47
C GLY A 293 -7.43 20.39 14.25
N GLY A 294 -7.33 19.11 13.87
CA GLY A 294 -6.29 18.16 14.31
C GLY A 294 -6.25 17.88 15.81
N HIS A 295 -7.05 16.94 16.31
CA HIS A 295 -7.00 16.52 17.71
C HIS A 295 -5.89 15.48 17.92
N SER A 296 -4.84 15.83 18.68
CA SER A 296 -3.72 14.91 18.98
C SER A 296 -4.17 13.58 19.56
N THR A 297 -5.16 13.60 20.43
CA THR A 297 -5.74 12.41 21.09
C THR A 297 -6.30 11.37 20.09
N PHE A 298 -6.84 11.81 18.95
CA PHE A 298 -7.29 10.88 17.91
C PHE A 298 -6.10 10.14 17.28
N TYR A 299 -5.05 10.86 16.89
CA TYR A 299 -3.83 10.27 16.35
C TYR A 299 -3.16 9.33 17.36
N GLU A 300 -3.07 9.71 18.62
CA GLU A 300 -2.48 8.91 19.71
C GLU A 300 -3.20 7.58 19.93
N ASN A 301 -4.54 7.60 19.98
CA ASN A 301 -5.33 6.41 20.22
C ASN A 301 -5.28 5.45 19.04
N VAL A 302 -5.34 5.97 17.80
CA VAL A 302 -5.19 5.14 16.59
C VAL A 302 -3.76 4.56 16.52
N TRP A 303 -2.72 5.35 16.86
CA TRP A 303 -1.34 4.87 16.93
C TRP A 303 -1.18 3.72 17.93
N ARG A 304 -1.71 3.89 19.15
CA ARG A 304 -1.68 2.86 20.19
C ARG A 304 -2.28 1.55 19.71
N PHE A 305 -3.46 1.60 19.11
CA PHE A 305 -4.14 0.43 18.57
C PHE A 305 -3.38 -0.19 17.39
N TYR A 306 -3.03 0.61 16.40
CA TYR A 306 -2.37 0.15 15.18
C TYR A 306 -1.00 -0.47 15.46
N SER A 307 -0.18 0.18 16.28
CA SER A 307 1.15 -0.33 16.66
C SER A 307 1.05 -1.66 17.39
N ALA A 308 0.13 -1.79 18.35
CA ALA A 308 -0.08 -3.04 19.08
C ALA A 308 -0.54 -4.18 18.15
N VAL A 309 -1.48 -3.91 17.24
CA VAL A 309 -1.95 -4.91 16.25
C VAL A 309 -0.82 -5.34 15.33
N MET A 310 -0.02 -4.41 14.79
CA MET A 310 1.10 -4.75 13.90
C MET A 310 2.19 -5.54 14.61
N LEU A 311 2.55 -5.15 15.84
CA LEU A 311 3.54 -5.86 16.66
C LEU A 311 3.05 -7.27 17.01
N MET A 312 1.78 -7.41 17.41
CA MET A 312 1.17 -8.70 17.74
C MET A 312 1.10 -9.63 16.51
N LEU A 313 0.65 -9.13 15.35
CA LEU A 313 0.62 -9.91 14.12
C LEU A 313 2.03 -10.34 13.69
N GLY A 314 3.00 -9.43 13.81
CA GLY A 314 4.40 -9.75 13.56
C GLY A 314 4.92 -10.87 14.45
N ALA A 315 4.67 -10.76 15.77
CA ALA A 315 5.08 -11.78 16.74
C ALA A 315 4.44 -13.15 16.45
N VAL A 316 3.14 -13.19 16.20
CA VAL A 316 2.45 -14.45 15.88
C VAL A 316 3.05 -15.11 14.63
N VAL A 317 3.27 -14.35 13.55
CA VAL A 317 3.84 -14.93 12.32
C VAL A 317 5.30 -15.35 12.53
N ILE A 318 6.10 -14.59 13.28
CA ILE A 318 7.49 -14.95 13.62
C ILE A 318 7.50 -16.25 14.44
N ALA A 319 6.70 -16.35 15.53
CA ALA A 319 6.63 -17.54 16.37
C ALA A 319 6.26 -18.80 15.57
N PHE A 320 5.31 -18.69 14.65
CA PHE A 320 4.83 -19.81 13.85
C PHE A 320 5.56 -19.98 12.51
N THR A 321 6.62 -19.22 12.25
CA THR A 321 7.38 -19.27 10.98
C THR A 321 7.80 -20.67 10.56
N PRO A 322 8.37 -21.55 11.43
CA PRO A 322 8.76 -22.90 11.00
C PRO A 322 7.57 -23.73 10.51
N ILE A 323 6.43 -23.64 11.21
CA ILE A 323 5.20 -24.35 10.85
C ILE A 323 4.63 -23.83 9.54
N LEU A 324 4.55 -22.50 9.39
CA LEU A 324 4.06 -21.86 8.18
C LEU A 324 4.97 -22.16 6.96
N ALA A 325 6.28 -22.23 7.19
CA ALA A 325 7.25 -22.57 6.16
C ALA A 325 7.11 -24.02 5.71
N ASP A 326 6.93 -24.97 6.64
CA ASP A 326 6.70 -26.37 6.32
C ASP A 326 5.46 -26.58 5.44
N MET A 327 4.41 -25.81 5.69
CA MET A 327 3.19 -25.82 4.87
C MET A 327 3.37 -25.22 3.48
N THR A 328 4.26 -24.22 3.32
CA THR A 328 4.33 -23.39 2.11
C THR A 328 5.60 -23.57 1.29
N LEU A 329 6.73 -23.88 1.94
CA LEU A 329 8.05 -24.04 1.33
C LEU A 329 8.44 -25.51 1.28
N LYS A 330 8.52 -26.06 0.06
CA LYS A 330 8.84 -27.49 -0.14
C LYS A 330 10.30 -27.66 -0.56
N LYS A 331 10.87 -28.83 -0.22
CA LYS A 331 12.22 -29.27 -0.59
C LYS A 331 13.28 -28.24 -0.20
N ASP A 332 14.13 -27.90 -1.13
CA ASP A 332 15.29 -27.01 -0.94
C ASP A 332 14.91 -25.59 -0.51
N PHE A 333 13.64 -25.20 -0.70
CA PHE A 333 13.15 -23.90 -0.26
C PHE A 333 12.86 -23.82 1.24
N PHE A 334 12.83 -24.96 1.96
CA PHE A 334 12.54 -24.95 3.40
C PHE A 334 13.55 -24.11 4.18
N GLU A 335 14.83 -24.14 3.84
CA GLU A 335 15.87 -23.34 4.51
C GLU A 335 15.59 -21.81 4.51
N ALA A 336 14.73 -21.35 3.59
CA ALA A 336 14.33 -19.95 3.50
C ALA A 336 13.58 -19.46 4.75
N TRP A 337 13.04 -20.36 5.60
CA TRP A 337 12.35 -20.00 6.83
C TRP A 337 13.20 -19.13 7.77
N ARG A 338 14.52 -19.36 7.80
CA ARG A 338 15.45 -18.60 8.63
C ARG A 338 15.49 -17.11 8.29
N TYR A 339 15.17 -16.73 7.07
CA TYR A 339 15.15 -15.35 6.59
C TYR A 339 13.80 -14.65 6.83
N ILE A 340 12.74 -15.41 7.13
CA ILE A 340 11.39 -14.87 7.33
C ILE A 340 11.30 -13.97 8.57
N PRO A 341 11.83 -14.32 9.76
CA PRO A 341 11.73 -13.50 10.95
C PRO A 341 12.25 -12.06 10.75
N PRO A 342 13.48 -11.79 10.27
CA PRO A 342 13.93 -10.43 10.03
C PRO A 342 13.15 -9.72 8.90
N MET A 343 12.65 -10.47 7.89
CA MET A 343 11.78 -9.91 6.87
C MET A 343 10.44 -9.47 7.45
N MET A 344 9.87 -10.24 8.36
CA MET A 344 8.65 -9.91 9.07
C MET A 344 8.86 -8.69 9.96
N PHE A 345 9.96 -8.63 10.68
CA PHE A 345 10.31 -7.49 11.52
C PHE A 345 10.36 -6.19 10.72
N TYR A 346 11.11 -6.13 9.62
CA TYR A 346 11.15 -4.90 8.82
C TYR A 346 9.81 -4.59 8.15
N ALA A 347 8.96 -5.59 7.83
CA ALA A 347 7.62 -5.35 7.32
C ALA A 347 6.71 -4.68 8.37
N VAL A 348 6.83 -5.08 9.64
CA VAL A 348 6.14 -4.41 10.77
C VAL A 348 6.63 -2.98 10.93
N VAL A 349 7.97 -2.76 10.95
CA VAL A 349 8.57 -1.42 11.07
C VAL A 349 8.14 -0.52 9.91
N HIS A 350 8.12 -1.05 8.66
CA HIS A 350 7.62 -0.34 7.49
C HIS A 350 6.16 0.07 7.68
N SER A 351 5.30 -0.85 8.16
CA SER A 351 3.89 -0.57 8.42
C SER A 351 3.71 0.54 9.47
N MET A 352 4.48 0.48 10.56
CA MET A 352 4.50 1.55 11.57
C MET A 352 4.96 2.88 11.00
N SER A 353 5.98 2.88 10.14
CA SER A 353 6.47 4.07 9.44
C SER A 353 5.41 4.66 8.51
N ALA A 354 4.64 3.82 7.81
CA ALA A 354 3.60 4.25 6.89
C ALA A 354 2.46 5.01 7.61
N TYR A 355 2.17 4.67 8.86
CA TYR A 355 1.24 5.40 9.72
C TYR A 355 1.60 6.90 9.82
N PHE A 356 2.85 7.20 10.18
CA PHE A 356 3.34 8.58 10.28
C PHE A 356 3.47 9.25 8.90
N GLY A 357 3.78 8.47 7.87
CA GLY A 357 3.80 8.97 6.50
C GLY A 357 2.45 9.56 6.07
N SER A 358 1.34 8.90 6.42
CA SER A 358 -0.01 9.41 6.12
C SER A 358 -0.31 10.73 6.83
N ILE A 359 0.16 10.92 8.07
CA ILE A 359 0.00 12.19 8.80
C ILE A 359 0.79 13.31 8.12
N LEU A 360 2.04 13.06 7.67
CA LEU A 360 2.81 14.05 6.92
C LEU A 360 2.12 14.46 5.62
N LEU A 361 1.49 13.51 4.94
CA LEU A 361 0.71 13.78 3.73
C LEU A 361 -0.55 14.60 4.06
N ALA A 362 -1.23 14.28 5.16
CA ALA A 362 -2.36 15.05 5.67
C ALA A 362 -1.97 16.52 5.95
N CYS A 363 -0.79 16.73 6.56
CA CYS A 363 -0.21 18.07 6.80
C CYS A 363 0.34 18.76 5.53
N LYS A 364 0.18 18.16 4.34
CA LYS A 364 0.73 18.67 3.05
C LYS A 364 2.27 18.78 3.04
N LYS A 365 2.99 18.00 3.88
CA LYS A 365 4.47 18.01 4.01
C LYS A 365 5.13 16.95 3.14
N THR A 366 4.82 16.93 1.84
CA THR A 366 5.31 15.93 0.87
C THR A 366 6.83 15.90 0.73
N ARG A 367 7.49 17.06 0.76
CA ARG A 367 8.96 17.13 0.71
C ARG A 367 9.62 16.37 1.86
N THR A 368 9.08 16.53 3.07
CA THR A 368 9.58 15.82 4.25
C THR A 368 9.35 14.31 4.13
N ALA A 369 8.17 13.90 3.64
CA ALA A 369 7.88 12.49 3.36
C ALA A 369 8.83 11.91 2.31
N MET A 370 9.11 12.65 1.23
CA MET A 370 10.09 12.30 0.20
C MET A 370 11.50 12.13 0.77
N HIS A 371 11.99 13.10 1.54
CA HIS A 371 13.35 13.03 2.10
C HIS A 371 13.56 11.77 2.93
N GLY A 372 12.56 11.38 3.74
CA GLY A 372 12.63 10.15 4.53
C GLY A 372 12.73 8.89 3.66
N MET A 373 11.98 8.82 2.57
CA MET A 373 12.01 7.67 1.66
C MET A 373 13.31 7.62 0.85
N VAL A 374 13.76 8.74 0.31
CA VAL A 374 15.02 8.82 -0.46
C VAL A 374 16.22 8.48 0.43
N LEU A 375 16.26 9.01 1.66
CA LEU A 375 17.29 8.68 2.64
C LEU A 375 17.28 7.17 2.94
N GLY A 376 16.12 6.59 3.17
CA GLY A 376 15.97 5.16 3.39
C GLY A 376 16.46 4.33 2.20
N ALA A 377 16.07 4.70 0.97
CA ALA A 377 16.52 4.01 -0.25
C ALA A 377 18.05 4.05 -0.40
N ALA A 378 18.67 5.21 -0.15
CA ALA A 378 20.12 5.37 -0.18
C ALA A 378 20.80 4.49 0.88
N ILE A 379 20.33 4.51 2.13
CA ILE A 379 20.83 3.66 3.22
C ILE A 379 20.69 2.18 2.83
N ASN A 380 19.52 1.76 2.32
CA ASN A 380 19.30 0.37 1.93
C ASN A 380 20.28 -0.08 0.86
N LEU A 381 20.41 0.68 -0.22
CA LEU A 381 21.27 0.32 -1.35
C LEU A 381 22.74 0.27 -0.95
N VAL A 382 23.24 1.31 -0.26
CA VAL A 382 24.63 1.39 0.18
C VAL A 382 24.97 0.25 1.15
N LEU A 383 24.14 0.03 2.17
CA LEU A 383 24.38 -1.03 3.13
C LEU A 383 24.21 -2.42 2.53
N ALA A 384 23.23 -2.63 1.63
CA ALA A 384 23.04 -3.91 0.97
C ALA A 384 24.28 -4.29 0.14
N ILE A 385 24.84 -3.35 -0.63
CA ILE A 385 26.07 -3.58 -1.42
C ILE A 385 27.27 -3.79 -0.49
N ALA A 386 27.40 -3.02 0.57
CA ALA A 386 28.55 -3.13 1.49
C ALA A 386 28.52 -4.43 2.31
N LEU A 387 27.33 -4.87 2.73
CA LEU A 387 27.16 -6.01 3.64
C LEU A 387 26.92 -7.35 2.92
N ILE A 388 26.67 -7.36 1.60
CA ILE A 388 26.41 -8.60 0.87
C ILE A 388 27.66 -9.50 0.83
N GLN A 389 28.84 -8.92 0.67
CA GLN A 389 30.11 -9.68 0.61
C GLN A 389 30.41 -10.41 1.94
N PRO A 390 30.42 -9.74 3.12
CA PRO A 390 30.73 -10.40 4.39
C PRO A 390 29.58 -11.23 4.97
N LEU A 391 28.33 -10.90 4.70
CA LEU A 391 27.16 -11.48 5.40
C LEU A 391 26.14 -12.18 4.47
N GLY A 392 26.37 -12.17 3.16
CA GLY A 392 25.42 -12.77 2.21
C GLY A 392 24.01 -12.17 2.35
N ILE A 393 22.98 -13.03 2.32
CA ILE A 393 21.57 -12.60 2.48
C ILE A 393 21.35 -11.81 3.78
N TRP A 394 22.00 -12.19 4.88
CA TRP A 394 21.87 -11.52 6.17
C TRP A 394 22.30 -10.04 6.10
N GLY A 395 23.28 -9.73 5.27
CA GLY A 395 23.69 -8.34 5.01
C GLY A 395 22.56 -7.51 4.39
N VAL A 396 21.86 -8.06 3.40
CA VAL A 396 20.73 -7.40 2.75
C VAL A 396 19.53 -7.25 3.70
N LEU A 397 19.26 -8.26 4.53
CA LEU A 397 18.21 -8.20 5.55
C LEU A 397 18.52 -7.13 6.60
N THR A 398 19.77 -7.08 7.07
CA THR A 398 20.22 -6.05 8.03
C THR A 398 20.11 -4.66 7.42
N ALA A 399 20.53 -4.47 6.16
CA ALA A 399 20.35 -3.21 5.43
C ALA A 399 18.89 -2.77 5.38
N SER A 400 17.97 -3.70 5.10
CA SER A 400 16.53 -3.42 5.07
C SER A 400 15.99 -3.04 6.44
N VAL A 401 16.39 -3.73 7.50
CA VAL A 401 15.99 -3.39 8.89
C VAL A 401 16.46 -1.98 9.24
N ILE A 402 17.73 -1.66 9.02
CA ILE A 402 18.30 -0.33 9.31
C ILE A 402 17.58 0.75 8.49
N CYS A 403 17.35 0.49 7.22
CA CYS A 403 16.62 1.40 6.33
C CYS A 403 15.25 1.76 6.89
N TYR A 404 14.40 0.77 7.18
CA TYR A 404 13.04 1.04 7.65
C TYR A 404 12.98 1.63 9.05
N LEU A 405 13.94 1.30 9.92
CA LEU A 405 14.13 1.99 11.21
C LEU A 405 14.49 3.46 11.02
N ALA A 406 15.42 3.76 10.12
CA ALA A 406 15.79 5.15 9.81
C ALA A 406 14.61 5.95 9.26
N ILE A 407 13.81 5.36 8.34
CA ILE A 407 12.59 5.98 7.82
C ILE A 407 11.57 6.21 8.96
N LEU A 408 11.36 5.24 9.84
CA LEU A 408 10.44 5.35 10.97
C LEU A 408 10.85 6.51 11.89
N VAL A 409 12.11 6.55 12.31
CA VAL A 409 12.65 7.62 13.17
C VAL A 409 12.51 8.99 12.51
N HIS A 410 12.92 9.12 11.24
CA HIS A 410 12.78 10.35 10.49
C HIS A 410 11.33 10.84 10.45
N ARG A 411 10.37 9.96 10.17
CA ARG A 411 8.95 10.31 10.11
C ARG A 411 8.37 10.67 11.47
N ILE A 412 8.73 9.96 12.53
CA ILE A 412 8.33 10.31 13.91
C ILE A 412 8.81 11.72 14.27
N LEU A 413 10.10 12.00 14.06
CA LEU A 413 10.67 13.30 14.37
C LEU A 413 10.04 14.43 13.54
N SER A 414 9.69 14.13 12.30
CA SER A 414 9.06 15.10 11.40
C SER A 414 7.60 15.37 11.78
N VAL A 415 6.82 14.33 12.13
CA VAL A 415 5.42 14.49 12.55
C VAL A 415 5.32 15.26 13.85
N ARG A 416 6.22 15.03 14.82
CA ARG A 416 6.25 15.77 16.10
C ARG A 416 6.46 17.27 15.97
N LYS A 417 6.99 17.74 14.83
CA LYS A 417 7.12 19.18 14.54
C LYS A 417 5.80 19.81 14.07
N GLU A 418 4.88 19.01 13.56
CA GLU A 418 3.62 19.47 12.96
C GLU A 418 2.42 19.22 13.89
N VAL A 419 2.44 18.11 14.62
CA VAL A 419 1.35 17.68 15.51
C VAL A 419 1.96 17.18 16.82
N ALA A 420 1.48 17.70 17.95
CA ALA A 420 1.89 17.25 19.28
C ALA A 420 1.26 15.88 19.55
N ILE A 421 1.99 14.78 19.27
CA ILE A 421 1.53 13.40 19.47
C ILE A 421 2.34 12.76 20.60
N ASP A 422 1.65 12.22 21.60
CA ASP A 422 2.25 11.30 22.58
C ASP A 422 2.33 9.90 21.98
N LEU A 423 3.54 9.44 21.73
CA LEU A 423 3.82 8.11 21.15
C LEU A 423 3.59 6.97 22.14
N ARG A 424 3.24 7.26 23.37
CA ARG A 424 3.08 6.28 24.47
C ARG A 424 4.25 5.29 24.54
N LEU A 425 5.46 5.82 24.49
CA LEU A 425 6.70 5.05 24.39
C LEU A 425 6.81 3.99 25.51
N LYS A 426 6.31 4.28 26.70
CA LYS A 426 6.28 3.32 27.81
C LYS A 426 5.51 2.03 27.50
N GLN A 427 4.57 2.08 26.56
CA GLN A 427 3.77 0.92 26.13
C GLN A 427 4.35 0.27 24.87
N VAL A 428 4.76 1.08 23.88
CA VAL A 428 5.22 0.59 22.57
C VAL A 428 6.64 0.02 22.62
N ILE A 429 7.58 0.66 23.35
CA ILE A 429 8.98 0.22 23.41
C ILE A 429 9.13 -1.20 23.96
N PRO A 430 8.50 -1.59 25.10
CA PRO A 430 8.63 -2.97 25.58
C PRO A 430 8.16 -4.01 24.57
N LEU A 431 7.02 -3.79 23.92
CA LEU A 431 6.51 -4.69 22.87
C LEU A 431 7.45 -4.76 21.67
N PHE A 432 8.01 -3.61 21.29
CA PHE A 432 8.98 -3.55 20.19
C PHE A 432 10.28 -4.30 20.52
N LEU A 433 10.82 -4.14 21.72
CA LEU A 433 12.00 -4.87 22.18
C LEU A 433 11.74 -6.38 22.30
N MET A 434 10.55 -6.78 22.73
CA MET A 434 10.14 -8.18 22.75
C MET A 434 10.09 -8.75 21.33
N LEU A 435 9.57 -8.01 20.33
CA LEU A 435 9.58 -8.43 18.93
C LEU A 435 11.01 -8.54 18.37
N VAL A 436 11.92 -7.64 18.74
CA VAL A 436 13.34 -7.74 18.39
C VAL A 436 13.95 -9.01 18.97
N ALA A 437 13.75 -9.26 20.26
CA ALA A 437 14.27 -10.45 20.93
C ALA A 437 13.74 -11.73 20.29
N GLU A 438 12.43 -11.80 20.03
CA GLU A 438 11.79 -12.92 19.35
C GLU A 438 12.36 -13.14 17.95
N THR A 439 12.54 -12.06 17.17
CA THR A 439 13.14 -12.11 15.84
C THR A 439 14.54 -12.69 15.88
N VAL A 440 15.37 -12.23 16.80
CA VAL A 440 16.75 -12.71 16.97
C VAL A 440 16.76 -14.18 17.39
N LEU A 441 15.96 -14.57 18.36
CA LEU A 441 15.89 -15.96 18.82
C LEU A 441 15.45 -16.91 17.71
N MET A 442 14.50 -16.50 16.87
CA MET A 442 14.01 -17.32 15.76
C MET A 442 14.99 -17.43 14.59
N CYS A 443 16.02 -16.58 14.52
CA CYS A 443 17.11 -16.76 13.56
C CYS A 443 18.04 -17.94 13.91
N PHE A 444 18.05 -18.41 15.18
CA PHE A 444 18.81 -19.55 15.62
C PHE A 444 17.96 -20.82 15.60
N ASP A 445 18.43 -21.85 14.92
CA ASP A 445 17.74 -23.14 14.83
C ASP A 445 18.02 -24.04 16.04
N ILE A 446 17.72 -23.51 17.23
CA ILE A 446 17.91 -24.19 18.53
C ILE A 446 16.55 -24.38 19.20
N PRO A 447 16.20 -25.60 19.66
CA PRO A 447 14.90 -25.85 20.29
C PRO A 447 14.60 -24.89 21.47
N LEU A 448 15.60 -24.59 22.30
CA LEU A 448 15.46 -23.64 23.41
C LEU A 448 15.04 -22.24 22.91
N CYS A 449 15.65 -21.75 21.84
CA CYS A 449 15.33 -20.45 21.24
C CYS A 449 13.88 -20.42 20.73
N ARG A 450 13.37 -21.52 20.16
CA ARG A 450 11.98 -21.63 19.71
C ARG A 450 11.00 -21.57 20.89
N TRP A 451 11.25 -22.29 21.98
CA TRP A 451 10.44 -22.22 23.18
C TRP A 451 10.43 -20.83 23.81
N LEU A 452 11.59 -20.17 23.89
CA LEU A 452 11.70 -18.79 24.37
C LEU A 452 10.94 -17.81 23.45
N ALA A 453 11.03 -17.94 22.14
CA ALA A 453 10.29 -17.11 21.19
C ALA A 453 8.77 -17.28 21.36
N TRP A 454 8.28 -18.51 21.50
CA TRP A 454 6.85 -18.76 21.79
C TRP A 454 6.41 -18.17 23.11
N SER A 455 7.24 -18.24 24.15
CA SER A 455 6.97 -17.62 25.45
C SER A 455 6.90 -16.10 25.35
N ILE A 456 7.79 -15.47 24.59
CA ILE A 456 7.77 -14.03 24.31
C ILE A 456 6.51 -13.66 23.54
N CYS A 457 6.13 -14.40 22.50
CA CYS A 457 4.90 -14.19 21.76
C CYS A 457 3.66 -14.25 22.69
N ALA A 458 3.55 -15.29 23.53
CA ALA A 458 2.46 -15.43 24.48
C ALA A 458 2.41 -14.24 25.48
N LEU A 459 3.58 -13.80 25.96
CA LEU A 459 3.68 -12.64 26.85
C LEU A 459 3.26 -11.34 26.13
N MET A 460 3.65 -11.15 24.88
CA MET A 460 3.21 -10.01 24.06
C MET A 460 1.69 -10.00 23.88
N LEU A 461 1.09 -11.15 23.57
CA LEU A 461 -0.37 -11.28 23.44
C LEU A 461 -1.08 -10.93 24.76
N ALA A 462 -0.58 -11.45 25.88
CA ALA A 462 -1.12 -11.15 27.22
C ALA A 462 -0.98 -9.65 27.56
N ALA A 463 0.18 -9.05 27.29
CA ALA A 463 0.41 -7.62 27.49
C ALA A 463 -0.51 -6.74 26.63
N CYS A 464 -0.69 -7.06 25.36
CA CYS A 464 -1.64 -6.38 24.49
C CYS A 464 -3.08 -6.52 24.99
N PHE A 465 -3.50 -7.73 25.39
CA PHE A 465 -4.82 -7.96 25.96
C PHE A 465 -5.04 -7.13 27.22
N ALA A 466 -4.08 -7.14 28.16
CA ALA A 466 -4.14 -6.34 29.39
C ALA A 466 -4.24 -4.83 29.09
N MET A 467 -3.50 -4.34 28.09
CA MET A 467 -3.49 -2.94 27.66
C MET A 467 -4.85 -2.47 27.13
N PHE A 468 -5.60 -3.35 26.45
CA PHE A 468 -6.89 -3.02 25.82
C PHE A 468 -8.10 -3.55 26.58
N ARG A 469 -7.91 -4.25 27.71
CA ARG A 469 -9.01 -4.84 28.49
C ARG A 469 -10.10 -3.83 28.85
N GLY A 470 -9.72 -2.61 29.28
CA GLY A 470 -10.66 -1.54 29.63
C GLY A 470 -11.47 -1.05 28.41
N ASP A 471 -10.80 -0.90 27.27
CA ASP A 471 -11.44 -0.44 26.03
C ASP A 471 -12.41 -1.51 25.47
N ILE A 472 -12.02 -2.78 25.57
CA ILE A 472 -12.84 -3.92 25.12
C ILE A 472 -14.09 -4.04 26.00
N THR A 473 -13.95 -3.97 27.34
CA THR A 473 -15.09 -4.08 28.26
C THR A 473 -16.08 -2.94 28.05
N SER A 474 -15.61 -1.72 27.89
CA SER A 474 -16.48 -0.55 27.61
C SER A 474 -17.19 -0.65 26.26
N ALA A 475 -16.52 -1.18 25.22
CA ALA A 475 -17.14 -1.41 23.92
C ALA A 475 -18.24 -2.49 23.98
N VAL A 476 -17.97 -3.59 24.67
CA VAL A 476 -18.94 -4.69 24.89
C VAL A 476 -20.17 -4.20 25.65
N GLN A 477 -19.97 -3.39 26.71
CA GLN A 477 -21.08 -2.79 27.45
C GLN A 477 -21.96 -1.91 26.57
N LYS A 478 -21.36 -1.01 25.79
CA LYS A 478 -22.11 -0.14 24.86
C LYS A 478 -22.90 -0.92 23.80
N ILE A 479 -22.37 -2.03 23.31
CA ILE A 479 -23.09 -2.90 22.36
C ILE A 479 -24.27 -3.59 23.08
N ARG A 480 -24.08 -4.02 24.32
CA ARG A 480 -25.11 -4.67 25.13
C ARG A 480 -26.26 -3.71 25.47
N GLU A 481 -25.94 -2.47 25.85
CA GLU A 481 -26.91 -1.41 26.12
C GLU A 481 -27.71 -1.03 24.85
N LYS A 482 -27.07 -0.93 23.68
CA LYS A 482 -27.78 -0.71 22.43
C LYS A 482 -28.74 -1.84 22.06
N ARG A 483 -28.39 -3.10 22.33
CA ARG A 483 -29.29 -4.24 22.09
C ARG A 483 -30.49 -4.25 23.05
N VAL A 484 -30.29 -3.85 24.30
CA VAL A 484 -31.37 -3.76 25.28
C VAL A 484 -32.34 -2.62 24.95
N ASN A 485 -31.81 -1.47 24.47
CA ASN A 485 -32.63 -0.32 24.08
C ASN A 485 -33.32 -0.46 22.68
N SER A 486 -33.00 -1.52 21.93
CA SER A 486 -33.58 -1.83 20.62
C SER A 486 -34.64 -2.96 20.67
N GLN A 487 -34.92 -3.49 21.86
CA GLN A 487 -36.03 -4.40 22.20
C GLN A 487 -37.10 -3.62 22.98
#